data_81cc7f63a31d0c83a9ee5550849a411e
#
_entry.id   81cc7f63a31d0c83a9ee5550849a411e
#
_cell.length_a   1.000
_cell.length_b   1.000
_cell.length_c   1.000
_cell.angle_alpha   90.00
_cell.angle_beta   90.00
_cell.angle_gamma   90.00
#
_symmetry.space_group_name_H-M   'P 1'
#
loop_
_entity.id
_entity.type
_entity.pdbx_description
1 polymer ?
#
loop_
_entity_poly.entity_id
_entity_poly.type
_entity_poly.pdbx_seq_one_letter_code
_entity_poly.pdbx_strand_id
1 'polypeptide(L)'
;ALNFVFTSEKLTPVVLKTANQNLNAKLDIKDVELTFFSTFPRLGLKLKDGTLVSKVIRDTMWQRTDTLLSFKKAVLVIDVMDYLQQQKVNIHQLALDSANIYAYKDGTGAANWDILFPDTTNIASSSTDTARHVNELNVEQVAIKHATVTMDDRDTHIFANLWDMNLDLKANMKKEHSVLALDFKNKNVLFWQNGQLITNRVGIHLRTDIELDAVHRTLLLRDALININGTKLGVKGTLRHDAIAQTLDLDLQYGLHAPSLETVLHMIPESILQKKEVSVKGEVAFKGELKGTYGK
;
A
#
# COMPACT_ATOMS: atom_id res chain seq x y z
N ALA A 1 35.24 11.72 10.56
CA ALA A 1 34.74 13.10 10.71
C ALA A 1 33.22 13.23 10.55
N LEU A 2 32.55 12.47 9.67
CA LEU A 2 31.09 12.55 9.47
C LEU A 2 30.25 12.09 10.67
N ASN A 3 30.71 11.08 11.43
CA ASN A 3 30.01 10.60 12.62
C ASN A 3 29.87 11.62 13.77
N PHE A 4 30.68 12.70 13.77
CA PHE A 4 30.62 13.75 14.79
C PHE A 4 29.57 14.83 14.48
N VAL A 5 29.14 14.95 13.23
CA VAL A 5 28.20 15.99 12.77
C VAL A 5 26.75 15.53 12.86
N PHE A 6 26.49 14.24 12.69
CA PHE A 6 25.15 13.66 12.57
C PHE A 6 24.88 12.64 13.69
N THR A 7 24.78 13.10 14.91
CA THR A 7 24.36 12.27 16.05
C THR A 7 22.84 12.17 16.08
N SER A 8 22.33 11.07 16.63
CA SER A 8 20.91 10.84 16.86
C SER A 8 20.23 12.04 17.56
N GLU A 9 20.86 12.61 18.56
CA GLU A 9 20.38 13.76 19.32
C GLU A 9 20.12 15.00 18.44
N LYS A 10 20.89 15.16 17.35
CA LYS A 10 20.72 16.28 16.42
C LYS A 10 19.74 15.95 15.31
N LEU A 11 19.71 14.71 14.86
CA LEU A 11 18.87 14.27 13.74
C LEU A 11 17.41 14.11 14.13
N THR A 12 17.14 13.53 15.29
CA THR A 12 15.76 13.28 15.74
C THR A 12 14.92 14.55 15.75
N PRO A 13 15.35 15.69 16.35
CA PRO A 13 14.59 16.93 16.30
C PRO A 13 14.36 17.47 14.88
N VAL A 14 15.33 17.32 13.99
CA VAL A 14 15.23 17.81 12.61
C VAL A 14 14.19 16.99 11.84
N VAL A 15 14.25 15.66 11.94
CA VAL A 15 13.28 14.75 11.29
C VAL A 15 11.87 15.00 11.81
N LEU A 16 11.70 15.09 13.13
CA LEU A 16 10.41 15.38 13.75
C LEU A 16 9.86 16.74 13.33
N LYS A 17 10.69 17.79 13.33
CA LYS A 17 10.27 19.12 12.91
C LYS A 17 9.81 19.11 11.45
N THR A 18 10.64 18.55 10.55
CA THR A 18 10.33 18.51 9.11
C THR A 18 9.04 17.71 8.84
N ALA A 19 8.89 16.54 9.42
CA ALA A 19 7.68 15.73 9.24
C ALA A 19 6.44 16.44 9.79
N ASN A 20 6.50 16.96 11.01
CA ASN A 20 5.35 17.59 11.67
C ASN A 20 4.95 18.95 11.07
N GLN A 21 5.83 19.59 10.29
CA GLN A 21 5.51 20.79 9.52
C GLN A 21 4.88 20.48 8.16
N ASN A 22 5.17 19.31 7.58
CA ASN A 22 4.71 18.93 6.23
C ASN A 22 3.54 17.94 6.24
N LEU A 23 3.16 17.41 7.41
CA LEU A 23 2.06 16.48 7.56
C LEU A 23 0.94 17.05 8.44
N ASN A 24 -0.28 16.80 8.04
CA ASN A 24 -1.46 17.02 8.90
C ASN A 24 -1.59 15.87 9.93
N ALA A 25 -0.46 15.54 10.53
CA ALA A 25 -0.30 14.49 11.53
C ALA A 25 0.81 14.88 12.51
N LYS A 26 0.89 14.17 13.61
CA LYS A 26 1.99 14.26 14.58
C LYS A 26 2.81 12.98 14.50
N LEU A 27 4.03 13.09 14.00
CA LEU A 27 5.03 12.04 14.07
C LEU A 27 5.78 12.17 15.41
N ASP A 28 5.92 11.06 16.11
CA ASP A 28 6.78 10.90 17.28
C ASP A 28 7.71 9.71 17.07
N ILE A 29 8.99 9.84 17.41
CA ILE A 29 10.03 8.83 17.19
C ILE A 29 10.99 8.88 18.36
N LYS A 30 11.33 7.71 18.89
CA LYS A 30 12.27 7.63 20.00
C LYS A 30 13.70 7.96 19.61
N ASP A 31 14.13 7.48 18.44
CA ASP A 31 15.52 7.58 17.99
C ASP A 31 15.66 7.57 16.48
N VAL A 32 16.64 8.31 15.96
CA VAL A 32 16.99 8.36 14.53
C VAL A 32 18.48 8.08 14.37
N GLU A 33 18.81 7.04 13.62
CA GLU A 33 20.19 6.68 13.28
C GLU A 33 20.43 6.85 11.78
N LEU A 34 21.62 7.29 11.40
CA LEU A 34 22.05 7.28 10.00
C LEU A 34 22.64 5.93 9.60
N THR A 35 22.33 5.49 8.39
CA THR A 35 22.95 4.33 7.78
C THR A 35 23.61 4.72 6.46
N PHE A 36 24.96 4.69 6.43
CA PHE A 36 25.73 5.22 5.30
C PHE A 36 26.14 4.19 4.23
N PHE A 37 26.14 2.91 4.57
CA PHE A 37 27.06 2.00 3.89
C PHE A 37 26.53 1.33 2.61
N SER A 38 25.25 1.35 2.33
CA SER A 38 24.69 0.65 1.16
C SER A 38 24.05 1.54 0.10
N THR A 39 23.89 2.83 0.41
CA THR A 39 23.04 3.72 -0.40
C THR A 39 23.74 5.01 -0.88
N PHE A 40 25.03 5.19 -0.60
CA PHE A 40 25.75 6.41 -1.03
C PHE A 40 25.63 6.65 -2.54
N PRO A 41 25.31 7.86 -3.02
CA PRO A 41 25.20 9.15 -2.29
C PRO A 41 23.88 9.40 -1.53
N ARG A 42 22.97 8.45 -1.53
CA ARG A 42 21.71 8.54 -0.76
C ARG A 42 21.97 8.23 0.71
N LEU A 43 21.21 8.85 1.62
CA LEU A 43 21.28 8.57 3.05
C LEU A 43 20.12 7.71 3.50
N GLY A 44 20.44 6.69 4.29
CA GLY A 44 19.44 5.92 5.03
C GLY A 44 19.21 6.53 6.42
N LEU A 45 17.96 6.80 6.76
CA LEU A 45 17.49 7.15 8.09
C LEU A 45 16.79 5.94 8.68
N LYS A 46 17.32 5.43 9.78
CA LYS A 46 16.69 4.37 10.56
C LYS A 46 15.97 5.00 11.75
N LEU A 47 14.65 4.88 11.76
CA LEU A 47 13.78 5.38 12.80
C LEU A 47 13.40 4.23 13.73
N LYS A 48 13.39 4.47 15.04
CA LYS A 48 13.04 3.47 16.05
C LYS A 48 11.84 3.90 16.86
N ASP A 49 10.95 2.96 17.13
CA ASP A 49 9.77 3.11 17.97
C ASP A 49 9.01 4.40 17.65
N GLY A 50 8.33 4.41 16.50
CA GLY A 50 7.60 5.59 16.02
C GLY A 50 6.09 5.42 16.03
N THR A 51 5.41 6.55 16.13
CA THR A 51 3.95 6.67 15.99
C THR A 51 3.59 7.86 15.11
N LEU A 52 2.57 7.70 14.27
CA LEU A 52 1.99 8.75 13.45
C LEU A 52 0.52 8.90 13.81
N VAL A 53 0.19 10.05 14.40
CA VAL A 53 -1.14 10.38 14.90
C VAL A 53 -1.75 11.44 14.00
N SER A 54 -2.90 11.15 13.41
CA SER A 54 -3.67 12.08 12.58
C SER A 54 -4.16 13.29 13.38
N LYS A 55 -4.21 14.45 12.74
CA LYS A 55 -4.87 15.65 13.29
C LYS A 55 -6.32 15.80 12.79
N VAL A 56 -6.73 14.97 11.83
CA VAL A 56 -8.08 14.99 11.24
C VAL A 56 -9.09 14.31 12.15
N ILE A 57 -8.75 13.13 12.65
CA ILE A 57 -9.59 12.34 13.56
C ILE A 57 -9.16 12.60 15.01
N ARG A 58 -10.12 12.72 15.91
CA ARG A 58 -9.87 12.74 17.36
C ARG A 58 -10.16 11.36 17.93
N ASP A 59 -9.26 10.89 18.79
CA ASP A 59 -9.51 9.63 19.50
C ASP A 59 -10.73 9.80 20.42
N THR A 60 -11.68 8.90 20.26
CA THR A 60 -12.88 8.83 21.08
C THR A 60 -12.88 7.51 21.84
N MET A 61 -13.11 7.58 23.14
CA MET A 61 -13.24 6.40 24.02
C MET A 61 -11.97 5.51 24.08
N TRP A 62 -10.77 6.10 23.97
CA TRP A 62 -9.49 5.40 24.11
C TRP A 62 -9.26 4.30 23.05
N GLN A 63 -9.93 4.38 21.90
CA GLN A 63 -9.81 3.41 20.81
C GLN A 63 -8.63 3.66 19.89
N ARG A 64 -7.88 4.76 20.10
CA ARG A 64 -6.75 5.19 19.27
C ARG A 64 -7.09 5.33 17.78
N THR A 65 -8.31 5.77 17.48
CA THR A 65 -8.80 5.96 16.11
C THR A 65 -8.01 7.03 15.34
N ASP A 66 -7.31 7.91 16.06
CA ASP A 66 -6.41 8.93 15.54
C ASP A 66 -5.02 8.38 15.12
N THR A 67 -4.61 7.24 15.68
CA THR A 67 -3.27 6.67 15.44
C THR A 67 -3.26 5.83 14.16
N LEU A 68 -2.78 6.44 13.06
CA LEU A 68 -2.68 5.77 11.77
C LEU A 68 -1.61 4.68 11.73
N LEU A 69 -0.43 4.94 12.32
CA LEU A 69 0.72 4.05 12.21
C LEU A 69 1.50 4.01 13.53
N SER A 70 1.90 2.82 13.93
CA SER A 70 2.98 2.61 14.88
C SER A 70 3.95 1.56 14.33
N PHE A 71 5.24 1.68 14.64
CA PHE A 71 6.27 0.75 14.15
C PHE A 71 7.41 0.62 15.14
N LYS A 72 8.07 -0.53 15.14
CA LYS A 72 9.32 -0.73 15.90
C LYS A 72 10.52 -0.16 15.14
N LYS A 73 10.53 -0.34 13.82
CA LYS A 73 11.62 0.12 12.96
C LYS A 73 11.08 0.59 11.63
N ALA A 74 11.52 1.76 11.21
CA ALA A 74 11.36 2.22 9.83
C ALA A 74 12.74 2.59 9.25
N VAL A 75 12.92 2.41 7.95
CA VAL A 75 14.08 2.87 7.20
C VAL A 75 13.59 3.70 6.04
N LEU A 76 14.07 4.92 5.97
CA LEU A 76 13.85 5.83 4.86
C LEU A 76 15.18 6.03 4.13
N VAL A 77 15.19 5.90 2.82
CA VAL A 77 16.33 6.28 1.98
C VAL A 77 15.96 7.54 1.24
N ILE A 78 16.70 8.61 1.50
CA ILE A 78 16.45 9.95 0.95
C ILE A 78 17.65 10.45 0.15
N ASP A 79 17.39 11.36 -0.79
CA ASP A 79 18.46 12.11 -1.46
C ASP A 79 18.82 13.34 -0.62
N VAL A 80 20.05 13.32 -0.10
CA VAL A 80 20.53 14.41 0.76
C VAL A 80 20.92 15.65 -0.02
N MET A 81 21.37 15.48 -1.26
CA MET A 81 21.76 16.64 -2.06
C MET A 81 20.55 17.48 -2.43
N ASP A 82 19.43 16.82 -2.75
CA ASP A 82 18.16 17.50 -3.01
C ASP A 82 17.65 18.23 -1.76
N TYR A 83 17.80 17.60 -0.59
CA TYR A 83 17.42 18.25 0.68
C TYR A 83 18.29 19.47 0.99
N LEU A 84 19.61 19.37 0.84
CA LEU A 84 20.54 20.46 1.15
C LEU A 84 20.42 21.62 0.15
N GLN A 85 20.22 21.34 -1.13
CA GLN A 85 20.17 22.36 -2.18
C GLN A 85 18.79 22.96 -2.39
N GLN A 86 17.74 22.17 -2.28
CA GLN A 86 16.38 22.55 -2.66
C GLN A 86 15.37 22.48 -1.51
N GLN A 87 15.77 21.97 -0.33
CA GLN A 87 14.91 21.66 0.81
C GLN A 87 13.76 20.68 0.44
N LYS A 88 13.95 19.89 -0.62
CA LYS A 88 13.00 18.86 -1.04
C LYS A 88 13.38 17.51 -0.44
N VAL A 89 12.38 16.79 0.07
CA VAL A 89 12.55 15.42 0.58
C VAL A 89 12.11 14.45 -0.48
N ASN A 90 13.07 13.84 -1.19
CA ASN A 90 12.81 12.76 -2.12
C ASN A 90 13.05 11.42 -1.42
N ILE A 91 12.00 10.62 -1.27
CA ILE A 91 12.06 9.30 -0.63
C ILE A 91 12.20 8.24 -1.72
N HIS A 92 13.32 7.54 -1.76
CA HIS A 92 13.56 6.45 -2.70
C HIS A 92 13.13 5.10 -2.15
N GLN A 93 13.25 4.89 -0.84
CA GLN A 93 12.88 3.64 -0.20
C GLN A 93 12.20 3.91 1.14
N LEU A 94 11.12 3.16 1.37
CA LEU A 94 10.45 3.05 2.65
C LEU A 94 10.44 1.59 3.08
N ALA A 95 11.02 1.28 4.23
CA ALA A 95 10.90 -0.03 4.84
C ALA A 95 10.30 0.10 6.25
N LEU A 96 9.31 -0.73 6.56
CA LEU A 96 8.67 -0.83 7.87
C LEU A 96 8.81 -2.24 8.41
N ASP A 97 9.13 -2.36 9.69
CA ASP A 97 9.19 -3.64 10.38
C ASP A 97 8.36 -3.59 11.66
N SER A 98 7.55 -4.64 11.85
CA SER A 98 6.65 -4.78 13.00
C SER A 98 5.74 -3.55 13.13
N ALA A 99 5.10 -3.18 12.03
CA ALA A 99 4.19 -2.06 11.97
C ALA A 99 2.76 -2.47 12.33
N ASN A 100 2.05 -1.57 13.02
CA ASN A 100 0.61 -1.62 13.19
C ASN A 100 0.02 -0.42 12.48
N ILE A 101 -0.74 -0.67 11.42
CA ILE A 101 -1.41 0.34 10.59
C ILE A 101 -2.90 0.23 10.88
N TYR A 102 -3.50 1.30 11.38
CA TYR A 102 -4.92 1.36 11.64
C TYR A 102 -5.55 2.48 10.81
N ALA A 103 -6.08 2.10 9.66
CA ALA A 103 -6.82 2.99 8.77
C ALA A 103 -8.26 3.10 9.27
N TYR A 104 -8.62 4.25 9.81
CA TYR A 104 -9.94 4.52 10.35
C TYR A 104 -10.62 5.65 9.58
N LYS A 105 -11.88 5.42 9.18
CA LYS A 105 -12.76 6.42 8.59
C LYS A 105 -14.05 6.48 9.40
N ASP A 106 -14.42 7.65 9.87
CA ASP A 106 -15.65 7.85 10.64
C ASP A 106 -16.90 7.87 9.75
N GLY A 107 -18.08 7.90 10.38
CA GLY A 107 -19.36 7.96 9.66
C GLY A 107 -19.65 9.28 8.95
N THR A 108 -18.79 10.30 9.10
CA THR A 108 -18.91 11.59 8.40
C THR A 108 -18.03 11.66 7.15
N GLY A 109 -17.19 10.63 6.93
CA GLY A 109 -16.26 10.55 5.82
C GLY A 109 -14.86 11.06 6.13
N ALA A 110 -14.59 11.59 7.34
CA ALA A 110 -13.26 11.98 7.75
C ALA A 110 -12.38 10.75 8.03
N ALA A 111 -11.13 10.77 7.57
CA ALA A 111 -10.24 9.64 7.67
C ALA A 111 -8.90 9.99 8.35
N ASN A 112 -8.38 9.06 9.16
CA ASN A 112 -7.11 9.29 9.84
C ASN A 112 -5.90 9.20 8.90
N TRP A 113 -6.06 8.69 7.68
CA TRP A 113 -5.02 8.68 6.65
C TRP A 113 -4.97 9.96 5.80
N ASP A 114 -5.87 10.93 6.01
CA ASP A 114 -5.82 12.24 5.36
C ASP A 114 -4.74 13.12 6.01
N ILE A 115 -3.52 12.59 6.01
CA ILE A 115 -2.36 13.19 6.68
C ILE A 115 -1.61 14.20 5.82
N LEU A 116 -1.93 14.30 4.53
CA LEU A 116 -1.38 15.33 3.66
C LEU A 116 -2.24 16.58 3.80
N PHE A 117 -1.62 17.75 3.82
CA PHE A 117 -2.39 18.99 3.75
C PHE A 117 -3.08 19.05 2.38
N PRO A 118 -4.38 19.34 2.33
CA PRO A 118 -5.07 19.52 1.05
C PRO A 118 -4.37 20.63 0.26
N ASP A 119 -4.11 20.37 -1.02
CA ASP A 119 -3.64 21.39 -1.94
C ASP A 119 -4.70 22.50 -2.04
N THR A 120 -4.46 23.63 -1.38
CA THR A 120 -5.34 24.80 -1.44
C THR A 120 -5.27 25.54 -2.77
N THR A 121 -4.67 24.97 -3.81
CA THR A 121 -4.42 25.60 -5.11
C THR A 121 -5.43 25.30 -6.20
N ASN A 122 -6.59 24.71 -5.90
CA ASN A 122 -7.68 24.53 -6.87
C ASN A 122 -8.85 25.52 -6.68
N ILE A 123 -8.57 26.77 -6.27
CA ILE A 123 -9.50 27.88 -6.46
C ILE A 123 -8.83 28.88 -7.42
N ALA A 124 -9.45 28.97 -8.59
CA ALA A 124 -9.03 29.85 -9.68
C ALA A 124 -8.64 31.26 -9.20
N SER A 125 -7.42 31.70 -9.48
CA SER A 125 -7.14 32.97 -10.14
C SER A 125 -5.65 33.32 -10.04
N SER A 126 -5.09 33.49 -11.21
CA SER A 126 -4.00 34.42 -11.59
C SER A 126 -3.07 34.97 -10.51
N SER A 127 -1.83 34.66 -10.73
CA SER A 127 -0.62 35.45 -10.58
C SER A 127 0.49 34.81 -9.74
N THR A 128 1.58 34.56 -10.48
CA THR A 128 3.00 34.57 -10.11
C THR A 128 3.47 33.84 -8.86
N ASP A 129 4.25 32.77 -9.18
CA ASP A 129 5.42 32.28 -8.45
C ASP A 129 5.31 32.11 -6.92
N THR A 130 4.90 30.95 -6.56
CA THR A 130 5.51 30.02 -5.62
C THR A 130 4.63 28.77 -5.49
N ALA A 131 4.53 28.00 -6.54
CA ALA A 131 3.98 26.64 -6.46
C ALA A 131 4.87 25.85 -5.50
N ARG A 132 4.39 25.61 -4.29
CA ARG A 132 4.91 24.53 -3.46
C ARG A 132 4.61 23.24 -4.22
N HIS A 133 5.59 22.80 -4.98
CA HIS A 133 5.52 21.52 -5.65
C HIS A 133 5.24 20.46 -4.59
N VAL A 134 4.12 19.76 -4.72
CA VAL A 134 3.95 18.44 -4.13
C VAL A 134 5.18 17.67 -4.60
N ASN A 135 6.04 17.31 -3.65
CA ASN A 135 7.23 16.54 -3.96
C ASN A 135 6.76 15.28 -4.67
N GLU A 136 7.17 15.08 -5.90
CA GLU A 136 6.94 13.81 -6.61
C GLU A 136 7.59 12.74 -5.73
N LEU A 137 6.77 11.93 -5.07
CA LEU A 137 7.23 10.81 -4.28
C LEU A 137 7.76 9.77 -5.26
N ASN A 138 9.03 9.85 -5.55
CA ASN A 138 9.70 8.91 -6.45
C ASN A 138 10.17 7.68 -5.66
N VAL A 139 9.22 6.96 -5.08
CA VAL A 139 9.50 5.78 -4.27
C VAL A 139 9.83 4.60 -5.18
N GLU A 140 11.08 4.17 -5.15
CA GLU A 140 11.58 3.03 -5.92
C GLU A 140 11.28 1.69 -5.24
N GLN A 141 11.18 1.69 -3.90
CA GLN A 141 10.89 0.48 -3.13
C GLN A 141 10.08 0.77 -1.86
N VAL A 142 9.05 -0.05 -1.64
CA VAL A 142 8.33 -0.14 -0.37
C VAL A 142 8.43 -1.57 0.15
N ALA A 143 9.01 -1.74 1.34
CA ALA A 143 9.13 -3.03 2.00
C ALA A 143 8.45 -2.98 3.38
N ILE A 144 7.49 -3.85 3.62
CA ILE A 144 6.80 -3.96 4.90
C ILE A 144 6.95 -5.41 5.39
N LYS A 145 7.36 -5.57 6.66
CA LYS A 145 7.53 -6.89 7.28
C LYS A 145 6.76 -6.97 8.58
N HIS A 146 6.12 -8.11 8.80
CA HIS A 146 5.42 -8.42 10.06
C HIS A 146 4.42 -7.34 10.49
N ALA A 147 3.68 -6.76 9.53
CA ALA A 147 2.70 -5.75 9.84
C ALA A 147 1.33 -6.34 10.17
N THR A 148 0.61 -5.66 11.05
CA THR A 148 -0.83 -5.80 11.19
C THR A 148 -1.48 -4.58 10.58
N VAL A 149 -2.39 -4.81 9.63
CA VAL A 149 -3.14 -3.73 8.97
C VAL A 149 -4.62 -3.90 9.29
N THR A 150 -5.19 -2.91 9.92
CA THR A 150 -6.64 -2.86 10.18
C THR A 150 -7.24 -1.70 9.42
N MET A 151 -8.31 -1.95 8.69
CA MET A 151 -9.18 -0.95 8.08
C MET A 151 -10.54 -1.00 8.76
N ASP A 152 -10.99 0.12 9.29
CA ASP A 152 -12.28 0.30 9.92
C ASP A 152 -12.99 1.50 9.28
N ASP A 153 -13.71 1.23 8.20
CA ASP A 153 -14.49 2.24 7.47
C ASP A 153 -15.95 2.21 7.94
N ARG A 154 -16.31 3.17 8.76
CA ARG A 154 -17.66 3.30 9.32
C ARG A 154 -18.67 3.87 8.32
N ASP A 155 -18.20 4.56 7.30
CA ASP A 155 -19.02 5.13 6.23
C ASP A 155 -19.53 4.03 5.29
N THR A 156 -18.65 3.14 4.85
CA THR A 156 -19.00 2.01 3.97
C THR A 156 -19.31 0.72 4.72
N HIS A 157 -19.26 0.72 6.06
CA HIS A 157 -19.48 -0.46 6.92
C HIS A 157 -18.56 -1.63 6.57
N ILE A 158 -17.29 -1.32 6.27
CA ILE A 158 -16.25 -2.29 5.98
C ILE A 158 -15.28 -2.36 7.16
N PHE A 159 -15.01 -3.58 7.62
CA PHE A 159 -13.93 -3.87 8.54
C PHE A 159 -13.03 -4.95 7.97
N ALA A 160 -11.73 -4.68 7.87
CA ALA A 160 -10.74 -5.65 7.42
C ALA A 160 -9.55 -5.68 8.37
N ASN A 161 -9.03 -6.86 8.64
CA ASN A 161 -7.79 -7.04 9.38
C ASN A 161 -6.88 -8.02 8.64
N LEU A 162 -5.66 -7.59 8.37
CA LEU A 162 -4.60 -8.38 7.77
C LEU A 162 -3.53 -8.62 8.83
N TRP A 163 -3.30 -9.85 9.18
CA TRP A 163 -2.32 -10.20 10.21
C TRP A 163 -1.06 -10.81 9.61
N ASP A 164 0.09 -10.36 10.11
CA ASP A 164 1.44 -10.74 9.65
C ASP A 164 1.59 -10.52 8.14
N MET A 165 1.25 -9.29 7.72
CA MET A 165 1.38 -8.85 6.34
C MET A 165 2.84 -8.55 6.02
N ASN A 166 3.27 -9.03 4.86
CA ASN A 166 4.56 -8.72 4.27
C ASN A 166 4.34 -8.22 2.85
N LEU A 167 4.99 -7.12 2.50
CA LEU A 167 4.93 -6.48 1.20
C LEU A 167 6.33 -6.13 0.73
N ASP A 168 6.69 -6.51 -0.49
CA ASP A 168 7.85 -5.97 -1.22
C ASP A 168 7.35 -5.46 -2.56
N LEU A 169 7.33 -4.15 -2.71
CA LEU A 169 6.98 -3.44 -3.94
C LEU A 169 8.23 -2.72 -4.45
N LYS A 170 8.65 -3.05 -5.66
CA LYS A 170 9.69 -2.35 -6.38
C LYS A 170 9.09 -1.67 -7.59
N ALA A 171 9.45 -0.42 -7.79
CA ALA A 171 8.93 0.38 -8.88
C ALA A 171 10.10 1.08 -9.60
N ASN A 172 10.13 0.94 -10.92
CA ASN A 172 10.98 1.75 -11.79
C ASN A 172 10.04 2.62 -12.62
N MET A 173 9.76 3.79 -12.08
CA MET A 173 8.81 4.73 -12.67
C MET A 173 9.52 5.62 -13.67
N LYS A 174 9.10 5.57 -14.94
CA LYS A 174 9.54 6.47 -16.00
C LYS A 174 8.30 7.09 -16.65
N LYS A 175 8.44 8.28 -17.20
CA LYS A 175 7.33 9.05 -17.76
C LYS A 175 6.49 8.27 -18.78
N GLU A 176 7.13 7.45 -19.61
CA GLU A 176 6.47 6.74 -20.70
C GLU A 176 6.28 5.24 -20.39
N HIS A 177 7.19 4.66 -19.65
CA HIS A 177 7.20 3.23 -19.36
C HIS A 177 7.63 2.96 -17.92
N SER A 178 6.82 2.25 -17.16
CA SER A 178 7.08 1.92 -15.77
C SER A 178 6.98 0.43 -15.54
N VAL A 179 7.83 -0.09 -14.67
CA VAL A 179 7.82 -1.50 -14.27
C VAL A 179 7.65 -1.59 -12.77
N LEU A 180 6.68 -2.43 -12.35
CA LEU A 180 6.42 -2.71 -10.94
C LEU A 180 6.56 -4.21 -10.69
N ALA A 181 7.24 -4.56 -9.61
CA ALA A 181 7.30 -5.93 -9.10
C ALA A 181 6.71 -5.95 -7.70
N LEU A 182 5.72 -6.80 -7.48
CA LEU A 182 4.98 -6.92 -6.22
C LEU A 182 5.06 -8.34 -5.68
N ASP A 183 5.49 -8.49 -4.43
CA ASP A 183 5.33 -9.71 -3.63
C ASP A 183 4.58 -9.33 -2.34
N PHE A 184 3.34 -9.79 -2.22
CA PHE A 184 2.47 -9.55 -1.08
C PHE A 184 2.11 -10.88 -0.42
N LYS A 185 2.34 -11.01 0.88
CA LYS A 185 1.97 -12.15 1.68
C LYS A 185 1.22 -11.72 2.92
N ASN A 186 0.19 -12.46 3.23
CA ASN A 186 -0.58 -12.28 4.45
C ASN A 186 -0.98 -13.64 5.00
N LYS A 187 -0.80 -13.86 6.30
CA LYS A 187 -1.14 -15.15 6.92
C LYS A 187 -2.63 -15.31 7.16
N ASN A 188 -3.30 -14.21 7.50
CA ASN A 188 -4.71 -14.28 7.87
C ASN A 188 -5.42 -12.98 7.51
N VAL A 189 -6.51 -13.11 6.79
CA VAL A 189 -7.46 -12.04 6.48
C VAL A 189 -8.75 -12.29 7.24
N LEU A 190 -9.21 -11.28 7.96
CA LEU A 190 -10.55 -11.18 8.49
C LEU A 190 -11.24 -10.04 7.75
N PHE A 191 -12.42 -10.30 7.18
CA PHE A 191 -13.16 -9.29 6.44
C PHE A 191 -14.65 -9.34 6.75
N TRP A 192 -15.18 -8.18 7.16
CA TRP A 192 -16.59 -7.95 7.41
C TRP A 192 -17.12 -6.86 6.50
N GLN A 193 -18.35 -7.03 6.04
CA GLN A 193 -19.07 -6.02 5.27
C GLN A 193 -20.53 -5.98 5.73
N ASN A 194 -21.04 -4.79 6.03
CA ASN A 194 -22.43 -4.59 6.50
C ASN A 194 -22.80 -5.50 7.67
N GLY A 195 -21.88 -5.71 8.62
CA GLY A 195 -22.09 -6.57 9.78
C GLY A 195 -22.05 -8.08 9.51
N GLN A 196 -21.79 -8.49 8.26
CA GLN A 196 -21.64 -9.89 7.88
C GLN A 196 -20.17 -10.29 7.75
N LEU A 197 -19.81 -11.42 8.32
CA LEU A 197 -18.49 -12.02 8.14
C LEU A 197 -18.39 -12.60 6.72
N ILE A 198 -17.53 -12.01 5.88
CA ILE A 198 -17.32 -12.44 4.50
C ILE A 198 -16.23 -13.50 4.45
N THR A 199 -15.13 -13.27 5.16
CA THR A 199 -14.05 -14.26 5.25
C THR A 199 -13.31 -14.18 6.56
N ASN A 200 -12.77 -15.33 6.97
CA ASN A 200 -11.94 -15.49 8.14
C ASN A 200 -10.88 -16.56 7.88
N ARG A 201 -9.66 -16.33 8.38
CA ARG A 201 -8.54 -17.29 8.26
C ARG A 201 -8.13 -17.58 6.81
N VAL A 202 -8.16 -16.58 5.96
CA VAL A 202 -7.68 -16.70 4.59
C VAL A 202 -6.25 -16.19 4.50
N GLY A 203 -5.33 -17.08 4.13
CA GLY A 203 -3.95 -16.72 3.79
C GLY A 203 -3.86 -16.36 2.31
N ILE A 204 -3.19 -15.25 2.00
CA ILE A 204 -3.02 -14.76 0.63
C ILE A 204 -1.53 -14.59 0.32
N HIS A 205 -1.11 -15.07 -0.84
CA HIS A 205 0.18 -14.73 -1.44
C HIS A 205 -0.05 -14.30 -2.88
N LEU A 206 0.23 -13.04 -3.16
CA LEU A 206 0.18 -12.44 -4.50
C LEU A 206 1.59 -12.08 -4.95
N ARG A 207 1.99 -12.55 -6.12
CA ARG A 207 3.20 -12.12 -6.81
C ARG A 207 2.85 -11.70 -8.22
N THR A 208 3.35 -10.55 -8.65
CA THR A 208 3.11 -10.07 -10.02
C THR A 208 4.19 -9.11 -10.47
N ASP A 209 4.51 -9.19 -11.76
CA ASP A 209 5.28 -8.20 -12.48
C ASP A 209 4.36 -7.49 -13.47
N ILE A 210 4.33 -6.17 -13.40
CA ILE A 210 3.44 -5.30 -14.17
C ILE A 210 4.29 -4.31 -14.96
N GLU A 211 4.01 -4.18 -16.25
CA GLU A 211 4.54 -3.08 -17.06
C GLU A 211 3.42 -2.13 -17.45
N LEU A 212 3.66 -0.85 -17.27
CA LEU A 212 2.76 0.23 -17.61
C LEU A 212 3.36 1.02 -18.77
N ASP A 213 2.66 1.08 -19.89
CA ASP A 213 2.96 1.97 -21.01
C ASP A 213 1.94 3.12 -20.97
N ALA A 214 2.42 4.30 -20.56
CA ALA A 214 1.57 5.47 -20.42
C ALA A 214 1.17 6.07 -21.78
N VAL A 215 2.00 5.88 -22.81
CA VAL A 215 1.74 6.40 -24.16
C VAL A 215 0.59 5.63 -24.81
N HIS A 216 0.66 4.30 -24.76
CA HIS A 216 -0.35 3.42 -25.35
C HIS A 216 -1.46 3.06 -24.36
N ARG A 217 -1.36 3.55 -23.10
CA ARG A 217 -2.31 3.25 -22.01
C ARG A 217 -2.53 1.77 -21.82
N THR A 218 -1.44 1.03 -21.90
CA THR A 218 -1.44 -0.43 -21.82
C THR A 218 -0.81 -0.86 -20.50
N LEU A 219 -1.45 -1.83 -19.85
CA LEU A 219 -0.94 -2.55 -18.70
C LEU A 219 -0.67 -3.99 -19.15
N LEU A 220 0.57 -4.44 -19.02
CA LEU A 220 0.96 -5.81 -19.26
C LEU A 220 1.18 -6.52 -17.93
N LEU A 221 0.40 -7.57 -17.67
CA LEU A 221 0.63 -8.54 -16.61
C LEU A 221 1.52 -9.64 -17.16
N ARG A 222 2.79 -9.69 -16.74
CA ARG A 222 3.71 -10.75 -17.19
C ARG A 222 3.37 -12.08 -16.56
N ASP A 223 3.32 -12.08 -15.23
CA ASP A 223 2.98 -13.25 -14.42
C ASP A 223 2.34 -12.79 -13.10
N ALA A 224 1.02 -12.85 -13.01
CA ALA A 224 0.32 -12.66 -11.75
C ALA A 224 -0.04 -14.03 -11.17
N LEU A 225 0.53 -14.35 -10.01
CA LEU A 225 0.29 -15.59 -9.27
C LEU A 225 -0.39 -15.25 -7.95
N ILE A 226 -1.62 -15.70 -7.78
CA ILE A 226 -2.40 -15.53 -6.55
C ILE A 226 -2.57 -16.92 -5.92
N ASN A 227 -2.15 -17.06 -4.68
CA ASN A 227 -2.40 -18.26 -3.89
C ASN A 227 -3.28 -17.89 -2.70
N ILE A 228 -4.43 -18.54 -2.59
CA ILE A 228 -5.37 -18.36 -1.49
C ILE A 228 -5.58 -19.74 -0.84
N ASN A 229 -5.05 -19.96 0.36
CA ASN A 229 -5.15 -21.22 1.08
C ASN A 229 -4.80 -22.46 0.22
N GLY A 230 -3.77 -22.35 -0.64
CA GLY A 230 -3.35 -23.45 -1.54
C GLY A 230 -4.02 -23.46 -2.91
N THR A 231 -5.13 -22.76 -3.10
CA THR A 231 -5.73 -22.54 -4.44
C THR A 231 -4.88 -21.52 -5.19
N LYS A 232 -4.40 -21.89 -6.37
CA LYS A 232 -3.51 -21.08 -7.18
C LYS A 232 -4.26 -20.56 -8.41
N LEU A 233 -4.23 -19.25 -8.62
CA LEU A 233 -4.71 -18.58 -9.82
C LEU A 233 -3.53 -17.88 -10.49
N GLY A 234 -3.24 -18.25 -11.72
CA GLY A 234 -2.29 -17.55 -12.59
C GLY A 234 -3.04 -16.70 -13.59
N VAL A 235 -2.60 -15.46 -13.80
CA VAL A 235 -3.13 -14.55 -14.82
C VAL A 235 -1.98 -13.86 -15.54
N LYS A 236 -2.05 -13.79 -16.88
CA LYS A 236 -1.12 -13.02 -17.70
C LYS A 236 -1.84 -12.43 -18.90
N GLY A 237 -1.30 -11.36 -19.45
CA GLY A 237 -1.87 -10.74 -20.64
C GLY A 237 -1.89 -9.22 -20.57
N THR A 238 -2.70 -8.60 -21.40
CA THR A 238 -2.73 -7.15 -21.57
C THR A 238 -4.12 -6.57 -21.28
N LEU A 239 -4.11 -5.36 -20.70
CA LEU A 239 -5.26 -4.49 -20.57
C LEU A 239 -4.92 -3.16 -21.23
N ARG A 240 -5.76 -2.67 -22.14
CA ARG A 240 -5.59 -1.40 -22.82
C ARG A 240 -6.82 -0.52 -22.65
N HIS A 241 -6.61 0.69 -22.14
CA HIS A 241 -7.68 1.66 -21.99
C HIS A 241 -7.74 2.60 -23.19
N ASP A 242 -8.87 2.60 -23.90
CA ASP A 242 -9.18 3.61 -24.92
C ASP A 242 -9.96 4.75 -24.26
N ALA A 243 -9.29 5.91 -24.12
CA ALA A 243 -9.87 7.06 -23.46
C ALA A 243 -10.90 7.81 -24.32
N ILE A 244 -10.89 7.61 -25.64
CA ILE A 244 -11.85 8.23 -26.57
C ILE A 244 -13.14 7.45 -26.54
N ALA A 245 -13.03 6.13 -26.71
CA ALA A 245 -14.17 5.22 -26.68
C ALA A 245 -14.67 4.89 -25.25
N GLN A 246 -13.92 5.29 -24.20
CA GLN A 246 -14.19 4.92 -22.81
C GLN A 246 -14.30 3.38 -22.61
N THR A 247 -13.47 2.65 -23.34
CA THR A 247 -13.49 1.17 -23.33
C THR A 247 -12.20 0.61 -22.76
N LEU A 248 -12.28 -0.63 -22.27
CA LEU A 248 -11.17 -1.43 -21.79
C LEU A 248 -11.06 -2.69 -22.63
N ASP A 249 -10.00 -2.80 -23.43
CA ASP A 249 -9.68 -4.00 -24.18
C ASP A 249 -8.92 -4.97 -23.29
N LEU A 250 -9.34 -6.21 -23.26
CA LEU A 250 -8.80 -7.30 -22.46
C LEU A 250 -8.27 -8.40 -23.38
N ASP A 251 -7.05 -8.85 -23.15
CA ASP A 251 -6.49 -10.08 -23.71
C ASP A 251 -5.72 -10.79 -22.60
N LEU A 252 -6.43 -11.63 -21.84
CA LEU A 252 -5.94 -12.28 -20.64
C LEU A 252 -6.01 -13.80 -20.79
N GLN A 253 -4.97 -14.48 -20.36
CA GLN A 253 -4.93 -15.91 -20.14
C GLN A 253 -4.91 -16.17 -18.64
N TYR A 254 -5.70 -17.12 -18.19
CA TYR A 254 -5.76 -17.50 -16.79
C TYR A 254 -5.74 -19.02 -16.61
N GLY A 255 -5.25 -19.46 -15.47
CA GLY A 255 -5.28 -20.85 -15.04
C GLY A 255 -5.54 -20.95 -13.55
N LEU A 256 -6.47 -21.78 -13.16
CA LEU A 256 -6.77 -22.10 -11.77
C LEU A 256 -6.43 -23.54 -11.46
N HIS A 257 -5.82 -23.74 -10.30
CA HIS A 257 -5.54 -25.05 -9.72
C HIS A 257 -5.90 -25.03 -8.25
N ALA A 258 -6.89 -25.83 -7.87
CA ALA A 258 -7.30 -26.02 -6.48
C ALA A 258 -7.13 -27.51 -6.11
N PRO A 259 -6.22 -27.82 -5.17
CA PRO A 259 -5.95 -29.20 -4.76
C PRO A 259 -7.13 -29.84 -4.00
N SER A 260 -8.06 -29.03 -3.51
CA SER A 260 -9.27 -29.46 -2.84
C SER A 260 -10.42 -28.50 -3.12
N LEU A 261 -11.50 -29.03 -3.67
CA LEU A 261 -12.78 -28.30 -3.82
C LEU A 261 -13.36 -27.88 -2.47
N GLU A 262 -13.14 -28.66 -1.43
CA GLU A 262 -13.55 -28.33 -0.07
C GLU A 262 -12.89 -27.01 0.38
N THR A 263 -11.59 -26.83 0.10
CA THR A 263 -10.89 -25.57 0.39
C THR A 263 -11.50 -24.39 -0.35
N VAL A 264 -11.91 -24.58 -1.61
CA VAL A 264 -12.58 -23.53 -2.40
C VAL A 264 -13.95 -23.19 -1.80
N LEU A 265 -14.72 -24.18 -1.39
CA LEU A 265 -16.02 -23.95 -0.76
C LEU A 265 -15.91 -23.18 0.54
N HIS A 266 -14.88 -23.45 1.35
CA HIS A 266 -14.63 -22.72 2.60
C HIS A 266 -14.24 -21.25 2.38
N MET A 267 -13.87 -20.86 1.16
CA MET A 267 -13.60 -19.45 0.80
C MET A 267 -14.89 -18.70 0.41
N ILE A 268 -15.95 -19.43 0.09
CA ILE A 268 -17.25 -18.84 -0.28
C ILE A 268 -18.01 -18.50 1.00
N PRO A 269 -18.50 -17.27 1.17
CA PRO A 269 -19.29 -16.89 2.33
C PRO A 269 -20.52 -17.79 2.50
N GLU A 270 -20.83 -18.15 3.75
CA GLU A 270 -22.02 -18.98 4.06
C GLU A 270 -23.32 -18.34 3.57
N SER A 271 -23.37 -17.01 3.48
CA SER A 271 -24.50 -16.27 2.93
C SER A 271 -24.79 -16.60 1.46
N ILE A 272 -23.76 -16.99 0.70
CA ILE A 272 -23.87 -17.39 -0.70
C ILE A 272 -24.25 -18.88 -0.80
N LEU A 273 -23.71 -19.73 0.06
CA LEU A 273 -23.96 -21.17 0.08
C LEU A 273 -25.36 -21.55 0.61
N GLN A 274 -26.16 -20.57 1.08
CA GLN A 274 -27.54 -20.77 1.54
C GLN A 274 -27.70 -21.88 2.57
N LYS A 275 -26.73 -22.08 3.47
CA LYS A 275 -26.71 -23.12 4.53
C LYS A 275 -26.91 -24.57 3.99
N LYS A 276 -26.63 -24.85 2.74
CA LYS A 276 -26.61 -26.22 2.23
C LYS A 276 -25.32 -26.89 2.67
N GLU A 277 -25.41 -28.00 3.36
CA GLU A 277 -24.26 -28.88 3.59
C GLU A 277 -23.82 -29.46 2.26
N VAL A 278 -22.85 -28.84 1.63
CA VAL A 278 -22.25 -29.33 0.38
C VAL A 278 -20.91 -29.98 0.73
N SER A 279 -20.83 -31.27 0.65
CA SER A 279 -19.56 -31.99 0.75
C SER A 279 -19.08 -32.31 -0.66
N VAL A 280 -17.91 -31.76 -1.01
CA VAL A 280 -17.28 -31.96 -2.33
C VAL A 280 -15.83 -32.37 -2.10
N LYS A 281 -15.42 -33.42 -2.78
CA LYS A 281 -14.03 -33.92 -2.77
C LYS A 281 -13.48 -33.89 -4.18
N GLY A 282 -12.20 -33.61 -4.31
CA GLY A 282 -11.50 -33.67 -5.59
C GLY A 282 -10.65 -32.43 -5.84
N GLU A 283 -9.84 -32.54 -6.87
CA GLU A 283 -8.99 -31.49 -7.40
C GLU A 283 -9.67 -30.81 -8.58
N VAL A 284 -9.46 -29.51 -8.74
CA VAL A 284 -9.94 -28.75 -9.88
C VAL A 284 -8.79 -28.03 -10.54
N ALA A 285 -8.66 -28.23 -11.85
CA ALA A 285 -7.74 -27.46 -12.67
C ALA A 285 -8.44 -27.06 -13.97
N PHE A 286 -8.37 -25.78 -14.31
CA PHE A 286 -8.83 -25.29 -15.61
C PHE A 286 -7.97 -24.14 -16.09
N LYS A 287 -7.98 -23.94 -17.41
CA LYS A 287 -7.34 -22.81 -18.08
C LYS A 287 -8.33 -22.18 -19.04
N GLY A 288 -8.20 -20.88 -19.25
CA GLY A 288 -9.06 -20.16 -20.17
C GLY A 288 -8.43 -18.88 -20.67
N GLU A 289 -9.12 -18.25 -21.58
CA GLU A 289 -8.77 -16.95 -22.13
C GLU A 289 -9.98 -16.02 -21.99
N LEU A 290 -9.71 -14.78 -21.73
CA LEU A 290 -10.70 -13.70 -21.69
C LEU A 290 -10.26 -12.63 -22.68
N LYS A 291 -10.97 -12.54 -23.82
CA LYS A 291 -10.72 -11.55 -24.86
C LYS A 291 -11.98 -10.76 -25.14
N GLY A 292 -11.85 -9.46 -25.23
CA GLY A 292 -12.97 -8.61 -25.58
C GLY A 292 -12.75 -7.17 -25.16
N THR A 293 -13.73 -6.36 -25.57
CA THR A 293 -13.81 -4.95 -25.22
C THR A 293 -14.95 -4.75 -24.25
N TYR A 294 -14.65 -4.17 -23.09
CA TYR A 294 -15.61 -3.81 -22.05
C TYR A 294 -15.75 -2.29 -21.99
N GLY A 295 -16.97 -1.79 -21.98
CA GLY A 295 -17.31 -0.37 -21.89
C GLY A 295 -18.77 -0.15 -22.20
N LYS A 296 -19.28 1.04 -21.83
CA LYS A 296 -20.65 1.46 -22.17
C LYS A 296 -20.68 2.00 -23.57
#